data_76de19b1b2baf45e25bd7afba621fcd5
#
_entry.id   76de19b1b2baf45e25bd7afba621fcd5
#
_cell.length_a   1.000
_cell.length_b   1.000
_cell.length_c   1.000
_cell.angle_alpha   90.00
_cell.angle_beta   90.00
_cell.angle_gamma   90.00
#
_symmetry.space_group_name_H-M   'P 1'
#
loop_
_entity.id
_entity.type
_entity.pdbx_description
1 polymer ?
#
loop_
_entity_poly.entity_id
_entity_poly.type
_entity_poly.pdbx_seq_one_letter_code
_entity_poly.pdbx_strand_id
1 'polypeptide(L)'
;AGGCLYQYCSVSFYQRDGENIWTLLQSNTGLPEGVRAEASPSFDRLQAESAPDGAFQFWTETRGGEPHYLLYQSQGDLLLAVDVAGGGLSAAGEENCRWMVQGLSALAVLLTALTLAILCWISLGLRRALNGMERLSAGERKVHVELGGGDELTSLAEDVNALSDALQDVDRQQSELAQSYRRFVPERVLSLLGKTSILEVDKQTFVSRHLAAMMLWFRFPDQVYEKSGRELFDNINEILERTASIVTQKGGAVFNFAYNGYDAVFEGGSAAAVSTAVAVQQEILDLNREREAAGRPPVTVRIALDEGNVMLGVVGDENQIEPTSISSSFSVVKHLIELCGRLGANILCTEAVINGAKGYGSRYMGKCMEGGQAIRTYEIFEGDPYDIRKVKETTGDTFSQGVYALYGRDFSRAKGIFLRLVHHNTGDGGARYYLYLADRLEKRPEEAISLDAGADRE
;
A
#
# COMPACT_ATOMS: atom_id res chain seq x y z
N ALA A 1 -26.09 75.95 15.61
CA ALA A 1 -25.50 75.56 16.91
C ALA A 1 -24.19 74.73 16.76
N GLY A 2 -23.73 74.44 15.55
CA GLY A 2 -22.54 73.60 15.31
C GLY A 2 -21.19 74.34 15.19
N GLY A 3 -21.18 75.66 15.23
CA GLY A 3 -19.94 76.44 14.96
C GLY A 3 -19.10 76.79 16.20
N CYS A 4 -19.61 76.58 17.41
CA CYS A 4 -18.94 76.99 18.62
C CYS A 4 -17.91 76.03 19.21
N LEU A 5 -18.00 74.76 18.88
CA LEU A 5 -17.13 73.68 19.44
C LEU A 5 -15.71 73.70 18.85
N TYR A 6 -15.56 74.11 17.56
CA TYR A 6 -14.27 74.12 16.89
C TYR A 6 -13.31 75.22 17.36
N GLN A 7 -13.82 76.23 18.04
CA GLN A 7 -13.00 77.35 18.51
C GLN A 7 -12.25 77.07 19.81
N TYR A 8 -12.68 76.07 20.57
CA TYR A 8 -12.15 75.75 21.90
C TYR A 8 -11.59 74.34 22.05
N CYS A 9 -11.68 73.47 21.00
CA CYS A 9 -11.18 72.13 21.02
C CYS A 9 -10.30 71.88 19.80
N SER A 10 -9.07 71.45 20.01
CA SER A 10 -8.20 70.96 18.97
C SER A 10 -7.99 69.45 19.11
N VAL A 11 -8.12 68.76 17.99
CA VAL A 11 -7.87 67.30 17.90
C VAL A 11 -6.72 67.12 16.92
N SER A 12 -5.67 66.45 17.37
CA SER A 12 -4.46 66.28 16.57
C SER A 12 -4.00 64.81 16.65
N PHE A 13 -3.60 64.29 15.51
CA PHE A 13 -2.99 62.92 15.40
C PHE A 13 -1.51 63.10 15.11
N TYR A 14 -0.67 62.38 15.83
CA TYR A 14 0.76 62.39 15.67
C TYR A 14 1.26 60.96 15.41
N GLN A 15 2.36 60.85 14.67
CA GLN A 15 3.10 59.64 14.47
C GLN A 15 4.51 59.79 15.04
N ARG A 16 5.00 58.73 15.73
CA ARG A 16 6.35 58.69 16.24
C ARG A 16 7.32 58.25 15.12
N ASP A 17 8.40 59.00 14.94
CA ASP A 17 9.49 58.63 14.04
C ASP A 17 10.55 57.77 14.77
N GLY A 18 11.52 57.23 14.02
CA GLY A 18 12.59 56.39 14.54
C GLY A 18 13.52 57.09 15.55
N GLU A 19 13.45 58.42 15.70
CA GLU A 19 14.17 59.22 16.67
C GLU A 19 13.32 59.54 17.92
N ASN A 20 12.16 58.89 18.08
CA ASN A 20 11.23 59.07 19.20
C ASN A 20 10.57 60.45 19.26
N ILE A 21 10.47 61.15 18.12
CA ILE A 21 9.86 62.46 17.99
C ILE A 21 8.46 62.28 17.39
N TRP A 22 7.47 62.97 18.00
CA TRP A 22 6.11 62.98 17.50
C TRP A 22 5.95 63.99 16.38
N THR A 23 5.53 63.57 15.19
CA THR A 23 5.23 64.45 14.04
C THR A 23 3.74 64.45 13.77
N LEU A 24 3.20 65.60 13.48
CA LEU A 24 1.78 65.85 13.23
C LEU A 24 1.36 65.16 11.91
N LEU A 25 0.42 64.22 11.97
CA LEU A 25 -0.21 63.62 10.79
C LEU A 25 -1.41 64.47 10.34
N GLN A 26 -2.27 64.89 11.27
CA GLN A 26 -3.47 65.63 10.97
C GLN A 26 -3.96 66.35 12.20
N SER A 27 -4.47 67.56 11.99
CA SER A 27 -5.09 68.41 13.03
C SER A 27 -6.30 69.14 12.50
N ASN A 28 -7.28 69.44 13.34
CA ASN A 28 -8.41 70.29 13.03
C ASN A 28 -8.07 71.79 13.16
N THR A 29 -6.85 72.12 13.60
CA THR A 29 -6.39 73.55 13.78
C THR A 29 -5.78 74.13 12.53
N GLY A 30 -5.71 73.37 11.41
CA GLY A 30 -5.12 73.82 10.13
C GLY A 30 -3.58 73.86 10.14
N LEU A 31 -2.94 73.25 11.10
CA LEU A 31 -1.49 73.05 11.09
C LEU A 31 -1.09 72.14 9.94
N PRO A 32 0.00 72.47 9.20
CA PRO A 32 0.45 71.64 8.10
C PRO A 32 0.96 70.25 8.63
N GLU A 33 0.73 69.22 7.85
CA GLU A 33 1.26 67.82 8.15
C GLU A 33 2.79 67.87 8.23
N GLY A 34 3.35 67.02 9.13
CA GLY A 34 4.79 66.88 9.29
C GLY A 34 5.43 67.91 10.25
N VAL A 35 4.63 68.80 10.88
CA VAL A 35 5.16 69.72 11.92
C VAL A 35 5.46 68.90 13.17
N ARG A 36 6.64 69.05 13.73
CA ARG A 36 7.01 68.49 15.03
C ARG A 36 6.12 69.04 16.12
N ALA A 37 5.70 68.19 17.06
CA ALA A 37 4.92 68.67 18.20
C ALA A 37 5.69 69.74 18.97
N GLU A 38 5.02 70.87 19.25
CA GLU A 38 5.61 71.95 20.06
C GLU A 38 5.97 71.38 21.45
N ALA A 39 7.15 71.66 21.93
CA ALA A 39 7.56 71.34 23.28
C ALA A 39 6.63 72.02 24.28
N SER A 40 5.67 71.29 24.80
CA SER A 40 4.85 71.72 25.93
C SER A 40 5.19 70.84 27.15
N PRO A 41 5.05 71.35 28.37
CA PRO A 41 5.29 70.54 29.58
C PRO A 41 4.53 69.21 29.59
N SER A 42 3.41 69.10 28.94
CA SER A 42 2.59 67.94 28.82
C SER A 42 3.17 66.91 27.82
N PHE A 43 3.76 67.38 26.73
CA PHE A 43 4.47 66.47 25.79
C PHE A 43 5.79 65.93 26.37
N ASP A 44 6.52 66.81 27.09
CA ASP A 44 7.74 66.41 27.80
C ASP A 44 7.45 65.30 28.88
N ARG A 45 6.31 65.46 29.55
CA ARG A 45 5.83 64.41 30.50
C ARG A 45 5.44 63.08 29.81
N LEU A 46 4.77 63.15 28.65
CA LEU A 46 4.46 61.98 27.84
C LEU A 46 5.72 61.19 27.40
N GLN A 47 6.81 61.91 27.13
CA GLN A 47 8.10 61.27 26.83
C GLN A 47 8.80 60.72 28.09
N ALA A 48 8.60 61.33 29.25
CA ALA A 48 9.25 60.97 30.49
C ALA A 48 8.51 59.84 31.25
N GLU A 49 7.20 59.77 31.16
CA GLU A 49 6.37 58.76 31.77
C GLU A 49 6.06 57.68 30.72
N SER A 50 6.65 56.49 30.81
CA SER A 50 6.30 55.33 30.00
C SER A 50 4.87 54.86 30.33
N ALA A 51 3.88 55.55 29.78
CA ALA A 51 2.49 55.13 29.92
C ALA A 51 2.28 53.78 29.17
N PRO A 52 1.52 52.86 29.74
CA PRO A 52 1.16 51.64 29.03
C PRO A 52 0.47 51.97 27.70
N ASP A 53 0.86 51.29 26.65
CA ASP A 53 0.26 51.50 25.33
C ASP A 53 -1.27 51.33 25.37
N GLY A 54 -2.00 52.25 24.80
CA GLY A 54 -3.45 52.30 24.81
C GLY A 54 -4.10 52.98 26.03
N ALA A 55 -3.34 53.47 27.02
CA ALA A 55 -3.89 54.16 28.17
C ALA A 55 -4.23 55.63 27.84
N PHE A 56 -5.36 56.10 28.36
CA PHE A 56 -5.70 57.53 28.31
C PHE A 56 -4.96 58.28 29.39
N GLN A 57 -4.33 59.37 29.01
CA GLN A 57 -3.69 60.31 29.92
C GLN A 57 -4.38 61.66 29.87
N PHE A 58 -4.68 62.21 31.01
CA PHE A 58 -5.36 63.51 31.14
C PHE A 58 -4.52 64.43 31.98
N TRP A 59 -4.26 65.61 31.43
CA TRP A 59 -3.59 66.68 32.13
C TRP A 59 -4.32 68.02 32.02
N THR A 60 -4.04 68.89 32.97
CA THR A 60 -4.52 70.29 32.94
C THR A 60 -3.28 71.16 32.91
N GLU A 61 -3.23 72.03 31.96
CA GLU A 61 -2.15 73.04 31.77
C GLU A 61 -2.70 74.43 31.64
N THR A 62 -2.00 75.43 32.18
CA THR A 62 -2.42 76.83 32.00
C THR A 62 -1.58 77.40 30.89
N ARG A 63 -2.19 77.80 29.76
CA ARG A 63 -1.56 78.45 28.65
C ARG A 63 -2.18 79.86 28.50
N GLY A 64 -1.34 80.94 28.51
CA GLY A 64 -1.84 82.34 28.37
C GLY A 64 -2.76 82.77 29.49
N GLY A 65 -2.77 82.15 30.67
CA GLY A 65 -3.66 82.46 31.77
C GLY A 65 -4.98 81.72 31.76
N GLU A 66 -5.23 80.86 30.79
CA GLU A 66 -6.42 80.04 30.67
C GLU A 66 -6.09 78.59 30.91
N PRO A 67 -6.96 77.81 31.60
CA PRO A 67 -6.77 76.43 31.79
C PRO A 67 -7.05 75.67 30.46
N HIS A 68 -6.12 74.78 30.04
CA HIS A 68 -6.26 73.91 28.94
C HIS A 68 -6.39 72.50 29.49
N TYR A 69 -7.35 71.71 29.00
CA TYR A 69 -7.57 70.30 29.33
C TYR A 69 -7.07 69.45 28.18
N LEU A 70 -6.03 68.66 28.46
CA LEU A 70 -5.32 67.86 27.48
C LEU A 70 -5.60 66.39 27.72
N LEU A 71 -6.09 65.73 26.68
CA LEU A 71 -6.31 64.24 26.69
C LEU A 71 -5.41 63.62 25.63
N TYR A 72 -4.60 62.66 26.03
CA TYR A 72 -3.71 61.93 25.18
C TYR A 72 -3.99 60.42 25.22
N GLN A 73 -3.89 59.74 24.06
CA GLN A 73 -3.89 58.30 23.95
C GLN A 73 -2.81 57.88 22.95
N SER A 74 -1.92 57.02 23.36
CA SER A 74 -0.90 56.43 22.49
C SER A 74 -1.23 54.96 22.20
N GLN A 75 -1.04 54.56 20.94
CA GLN A 75 -1.15 53.16 20.54
C GLN A 75 -0.04 52.85 19.53
N GLY A 76 1.01 52.16 19.99
CA GLY A 76 2.24 51.99 19.22
C GLY A 76 2.87 53.30 18.84
N ASP A 77 3.04 53.53 17.53
CA ASP A 77 3.63 54.78 16.98
C ASP A 77 2.59 55.85 16.65
N LEU A 78 1.35 55.73 17.08
CA LEU A 78 0.28 56.72 16.89
C LEU A 78 -0.11 57.35 18.21
N LEU A 79 -0.35 58.65 18.18
CA LEU A 79 -0.83 59.44 19.33
C LEU A 79 -2.01 60.29 18.91
N LEU A 80 -3.10 60.15 19.65
CA LEU A 80 -4.24 61.09 19.60
C LEU A 80 -4.07 62.12 20.73
N ALA A 81 -4.07 63.39 20.38
CA ALA A 81 -4.07 64.48 21.32
C ALA A 81 -5.33 65.35 21.13
N VAL A 82 -6.04 65.57 22.21
CA VAL A 82 -7.21 66.47 22.26
C VAL A 82 -6.92 67.52 23.27
N ASP A 83 -6.93 68.80 22.84
CA ASP A 83 -6.71 69.98 23.67
C ASP A 83 -8.00 70.79 23.70
N VAL A 84 -8.48 71.08 24.90
CA VAL A 84 -9.70 71.86 25.12
C VAL A 84 -9.34 73.14 25.95
N ALA A 85 -9.45 74.31 25.35
CA ALA A 85 -9.23 75.52 26.04
C ALA A 85 -10.39 75.90 26.98
N GLY A 86 -10.09 76.14 28.24
CA GLY A 86 -11.08 76.45 29.31
C GLY A 86 -11.54 77.93 29.35
N GLY A 87 -10.99 78.78 28.49
CA GLY A 87 -11.31 80.18 28.46
C GLY A 87 -12.68 80.47 27.90
N GLY A 88 -13.56 81.07 28.72
CA GLY A 88 -14.91 81.43 28.32
C GLY A 88 -16.03 80.46 28.73
N LEU A 89 -15.71 79.42 29.43
CA LEU A 89 -16.71 78.51 30.00
C LEU A 89 -17.27 79.06 31.30
N SER A 90 -18.46 79.68 31.24
CA SER A 90 -19.31 79.93 32.44
C SER A 90 -19.67 78.61 33.09
N ALA A 91 -20.11 78.64 34.36
CA ALA A 91 -20.43 77.39 35.10
C ALA A 91 -21.34 76.39 34.33
N ALA A 92 -22.17 76.88 33.40
CA ALA A 92 -22.97 76.06 32.48
C ALA A 92 -22.12 75.38 31.34
N GLY A 93 -20.93 75.98 31.02
CA GLY A 93 -20.00 75.43 30.05
C GLY A 93 -19.13 74.29 30.61
N GLU A 94 -18.84 74.35 31.91
CA GLU A 94 -18.06 73.22 32.56
C GLU A 94 -18.86 71.94 32.57
N GLU A 95 -20.16 71.97 32.78
CA GLU A 95 -21.03 70.83 32.79
C GLU A 95 -21.14 70.25 31.35
N ASN A 96 -21.30 71.07 30.34
CA ASN A 96 -21.31 70.67 28.94
C ASN A 96 -19.94 70.13 28.48
N CYS A 97 -18.84 70.71 28.91
CA CYS A 97 -17.48 70.25 28.63
C CYS A 97 -17.20 68.90 29.26
N ARG A 98 -17.70 68.68 30.48
CA ARG A 98 -17.61 67.40 31.18
C ARG A 98 -18.38 66.27 30.44
N TRP A 99 -19.61 66.57 29.99
CA TRP A 99 -20.38 65.62 29.16
C TRP A 99 -19.71 65.37 27.81
N MET A 100 -19.09 66.37 27.16
CA MET A 100 -18.34 66.18 25.93
C MET A 100 -17.09 65.31 26.11
N VAL A 101 -16.29 65.58 27.14
CA VAL A 101 -15.10 64.75 27.46
C VAL A 101 -15.52 63.31 27.79
N GLN A 102 -16.60 63.11 28.54
CA GLN A 102 -17.13 61.80 28.80
C GLN A 102 -17.65 61.10 27.53
N GLY A 103 -18.30 61.80 26.64
CA GLY A 103 -18.79 61.31 25.37
C GLY A 103 -17.62 60.91 24.41
N LEU A 104 -16.58 61.75 24.31
CA LEU A 104 -15.39 61.45 23.51
C LEU A 104 -14.60 60.25 24.08
N SER A 105 -14.49 60.19 25.43
CA SER A 105 -13.84 59.04 26.05
C SER A 105 -14.61 57.75 25.85
N ALA A 106 -15.95 57.80 25.96
CA ALA A 106 -16.78 56.64 25.68
C ALA A 106 -16.68 56.20 24.22
N LEU A 107 -16.66 57.14 23.27
CA LEU A 107 -16.48 56.82 21.86
C LEU A 107 -15.10 56.20 21.59
N ALA A 108 -14.05 56.71 22.19
CA ALA A 108 -12.71 56.20 22.06
C ALA A 108 -12.59 54.78 22.64
N VAL A 109 -13.20 54.50 23.79
CA VAL A 109 -13.29 53.14 24.37
C VAL A 109 -14.05 52.18 23.43
N LEU A 110 -15.14 52.68 22.84
CA LEU A 110 -15.93 51.85 21.91
C LEU A 110 -15.17 51.54 20.64
N LEU A 111 -14.44 52.50 20.06
CA LEU A 111 -13.62 52.29 18.89
C LEU A 111 -12.44 51.33 19.17
N THR A 112 -11.79 51.45 20.34
CA THR A 112 -10.74 50.52 20.74
C THR A 112 -11.28 49.12 20.98
N ALA A 113 -12.43 48.97 21.59
CA ALA A 113 -13.09 47.70 21.76
C ALA A 113 -13.44 47.03 20.41
N LEU A 114 -13.95 47.86 19.46
CA LEU A 114 -14.27 47.38 18.12
C LEU A 114 -13.02 46.92 17.34
N THR A 115 -11.94 47.71 17.40
CA THR A 115 -10.67 47.32 16.73
C THR A 115 -10.07 46.07 17.34
N LEU A 116 -10.10 45.90 18.67
CA LEU A 116 -9.65 44.69 19.34
C LEU A 116 -10.53 43.49 18.96
N ALA A 117 -11.84 43.66 18.85
CA ALA A 117 -12.75 42.61 18.43
C ALA A 117 -12.43 42.13 16.98
N ILE A 118 -12.19 43.07 16.06
CA ILE A 118 -11.81 42.77 14.67
C ILE A 118 -10.46 42.07 14.62
N LEU A 119 -9.45 42.53 15.35
CA LEU A 119 -8.13 41.89 15.39
C LEU A 119 -8.21 40.49 16.00
N CYS A 120 -9.02 40.31 17.03
CA CYS A 120 -9.27 38.99 17.63
C CYS A 120 -9.93 38.05 16.62
N TRP A 121 -10.94 38.50 15.90
CA TRP A 121 -11.64 37.76 14.88
C TRP A 121 -10.70 37.29 13.74
N ILE A 122 -9.89 38.22 13.19
CA ILE A 122 -8.88 37.91 12.17
C ILE A 122 -7.84 36.94 12.71
N SER A 123 -7.33 37.18 13.94
CA SER A 123 -6.34 36.32 14.57
C SER A 123 -6.85 34.85 14.78
N LEU A 124 -8.12 34.70 15.15
CA LEU A 124 -8.75 33.39 15.31
C LEU A 124 -8.89 32.66 13.97
N GLY A 125 -9.28 33.37 12.92
CA GLY A 125 -9.37 32.85 11.56
C GLY A 125 -8.01 32.36 11.06
N LEU A 126 -7.00 33.22 11.15
CA LEU A 126 -5.62 32.90 10.74
C LEU A 126 -5.05 31.72 11.52
N ARG A 127 -5.26 31.65 12.85
CA ARG A 127 -4.84 30.50 13.66
C ARG A 127 -5.50 29.19 13.21
N ARG A 128 -6.79 29.21 12.83
CA ARG A 128 -7.46 28.00 12.32
C ARG A 128 -6.85 27.53 11.01
N ALA A 129 -6.57 28.45 10.08
CA ALA A 129 -5.90 28.09 8.83
C ALA A 129 -4.48 27.56 9.05
N LEU A 130 -3.68 28.23 9.90
CA LEU A 130 -2.33 27.77 10.25
C LEU A 130 -2.33 26.40 10.94
N ASN A 131 -3.23 26.16 11.88
CA ASN A 131 -3.39 24.86 12.52
C ASN A 131 -3.79 23.76 11.49
N GLY A 132 -4.62 24.11 10.50
CA GLY A 132 -4.93 23.24 9.38
C GLY A 132 -3.68 22.85 8.58
N MET A 133 -2.85 23.83 8.23
CA MET A 133 -1.58 23.59 7.55
C MET A 133 -0.59 22.78 8.40
N GLU A 134 -0.50 23.07 9.70
CA GLU A 134 0.37 22.32 10.62
C GLU A 134 -0.05 20.85 10.72
N ARG A 135 -1.35 20.58 10.80
CA ARG A 135 -1.89 19.20 10.78
C ARG A 135 -1.58 18.49 9.46
N LEU A 136 -1.73 19.19 8.31
CA LEU A 136 -1.31 18.66 7.01
C LEU A 136 0.19 18.35 6.97
N SER A 137 1.03 19.26 7.49
CA SER A 137 2.49 19.05 7.53
C SER A 137 2.90 17.94 8.49
N ALA A 138 2.11 17.69 9.54
CA ALA A 138 2.29 16.58 10.47
C ALA A 138 1.85 15.21 9.89
N GLY A 139 1.34 15.21 8.65
CA GLY A 139 0.95 13.98 7.95
C GLY A 139 -0.54 13.66 8.04
N GLU A 140 -1.36 14.50 8.67
CA GLU A 140 -2.80 14.31 8.67
C GLU A 140 -3.38 14.68 7.30
N ARG A 141 -4.05 13.74 6.64
CA ARG A 141 -4.52 13.89 5.24
C ARG A 141 -5.97 14.38 5.12
N LYS A 142 -6.75 14.25 6.18
CA LYS A 142 -8.15 14.66 6.18
C LYS A 142 -8.33 15.90 7.06
N VAL A 143 -7.91 17.03 6.55
CA VAL A 143 -8.05 18.32 7.24
C VAL A 143 -9.08 19.15 6.49
N HIS A 144 -10.08 19.66 7.23
CA HIS A 144 -11.07 20.58 6.71
C HIS A 144 -11.12 21.81 7.62
N VAL A 145 -10.95 22.99 7.03
CA VAL A 145 -10.97 24.27 7.72
C VAL A 145 -12.18 25.05 7.24
N GLU A 146 -13.11 25.33 8.17
CA GLU A 146 -14.27 26.18 7.89
C GLU A 146 -14.02 27.57 8.43
N LEU A 147 -14.00 28.55 7.55
CA LEU A 147 -14.02 29.96 7.87
C LEU A 147 -15.20 30.60 7.14
N GLY A 148 -16.08 31.25 7.89
CA GLY A 148 -17.23 31.98 7.34
C GLY A 148 -16.82 33.40 7.01
N GLY A 149 -17.13 33.85 5.80
CA GLY A 149 -16.84 35.20 5.31
C GLY A 149 -16.75 35.17 3.78
N GLY A 150 -16.43 36.24 3.17
CA GLY A 150 -16.15 36.36 1.74
C GLY A 150 -14.84 37.09 1.53
N ASP A 151 -13.90 36.93 2.44
CA ASP A 151 -12.63 37.62 2.53
C ASP A 151 -11.44 36.72 2.20
N GLU A 152 -10.24 37.29 2.25
CA GLU A 152 -8.98 36.60 1.96
C GLU A 152 -8.73 35.42 2.91
N LEU A 153 -9.28 35.43 4.12
CA LEU A 153 -9.16 34.32 5.07
C LEU A 153 -9.99 33.11 4.65
N THR A 154 -11.14 33.36 4.04
CA THR A 154 -11.99 32.28 3.47
C THR A 154 -11.28 31.64 2.27
N SER A 155 -10.69 32.49 1.38
CA SER A 155 -9.89 31.97 0.27
C SER A 155 -8.70 31.12 0.76
N LEU A 156 -8.01 31.55 1.82
CA LEU A 156 -6.92 30.77 2.42
C LEU A 156 -7.41 29.43 2.97
N ALA A 157 -8.60 29.39 3.59
CA ALA A 157 -9.18 28.13 4.07
C ALA A 157 -9.55 27.20 2.91
N GLU A 158 -10.09 27.75 1.82
CA GLU A 158 -10.37 27.02 0.59
C GLU A 158 -9.09 26.42 -0.02
N ASP A 159 -8.00 27.20 -0.06
CA ASP A 159 -6.70 26.72 -0.55
C ASP A 159 -6.15 25.58 0.33
N VAL A 160 -6.27 25.70 1.67
CA VAL A 160 -5.87 24.63 2.60
C VAL A 160 -6.71 23.37 2.38
N ASN A 161 -8.02 23.51 2.17
CA ASN A 161 -8.91 22.40 1.87
C ASN A 161 -8.58 21.75 0.52
N ALA A 162 -8.37 22.57 -0.52
CA ALA A 162 -7.95 22.09 -1.84
C ALA A 162 -6.61 21.32 -1.79
N LEU A 163 -5.65 21.82 -1.00
CA LEU A 163 -4.39 21.12 -0.76
C LEU A 163 -4.61 19.78 -0.03
N SER A 164 -5.48 19.76 0.99
CA SER A 164 -5.86 18.51 1.68
C SER A 164 -6.45 17.49 0.73
N ASP A 165 -7.36 17.90 -0.14
CA ASP A 165 -8.00 17.03 -1.13
C ASP A 165 -6.99 16.53 -2.17
N ALA A 166 -6.12 17.39 -2.67
CA ALA A 166 -5.05 17.00 -3.60
C ALA A 166 -4.08 15.98 -2.99
N LEU A 167 -3.69 16.17 -1.72
CA LEU A 167 -2.85 15.21 -1.01
C LEU A 167 -3.56 13.86 -0.80
N GLN A 168 -4.86 13.85 -0.50
CA GLN A 168 -5.65 12.61 -0.41
C GLN A 168 -5.71 11.88 -1.75
N ASP A 169 -5.90 12.62 -2.85
CA ASP A 169 -5.90 12.05 -4.19
C ASP A 169 -4.55 11.44 -4.57
N VAL A 170 -3.45 12.11 -4.24
CA VAL A 170 -2.08 11.55 -4.45
C VAL A 170 -1.88 10.28 -3.63
N ASP A 171 -2.25 10.28 -2.35
CA ASP A 171 -2.12 9.09 -1.48
C ASP A 171 -2.99 7.93 -1.99
N ARG A 172 -4.21 8.23 -2.49
CA ARG A 172 -5.08 7.23 -3.11
C ARG A 172 -4.44 6.67 -4.37
N GLN A 173 -3.96 7.52 -5.28
CA GLN A 173 -3.28 7.08 -6.50
C GLN A 173 -2.04 6.25 -6.20
N GLN A 174 -1.24 6.65 -5.20
CA GLN A 174 -0.08 5.86 -4.76
C GLN A 174 -0.51 4.49 -4.21
N SER A 175 -1.58 4.44 -3.42
CA SER A 175 -2.11 3.19 -2.88
C SER A 175 -2.65 2.27 -3.98
N GLU A 176 -3.39 2.81 -4.94
CA GLU A 176 -3.90 2.08 -6.11
C GLU A 176 -2.74 1.58 -6.98
N LEU A 177 -1.72 2.41 -7.19
CA LEU A 177 -0.52 2.03 -7.92
C LEU A 177 0.25 0.92 -7.19
N ALA A 178 0.47 1.07 -5.88
CA ALA A 178 1.12 0.05 -5.05
C ALA A 178 0.33 -1.27 -5.06
N GLN A 179 -1.00 -1.22 -4.98
CA GLN A 179 -1.85 -2.40 -5.07
C GLN A 179 -1.75 -3.06 -6.46
N SER A 180 -1.65 -2.27 -7.52
CA SER A 180 -1.44 -2.79 -8.87
C SER A 180 -0.09 -3.47 -9.01
N TYR A 181 0.98 -2.89 -8.49
CA TYR A 181 2.31 -3.52 -8.49
C TYR A 181 2.35 -4.83 -7.70
N ARG A 182 1.63 -4.93 -6.57
CA ARG A 182 1.53 -6.18 -5.78
C ARG A 182 0.92 -7.34 -6.55
N ARG A 183 0.11 -7.08 -7.58
CA ARG A 183 -0.43 -8.12 -8.47
C ARG A 183 0.65 -8.71 -9.37
N PHE A 184 1.67 -7.94 -9.74
CA PHE A 184 2.77 -8.40 -10.58
C PHE A 184 3.91 -9.03 -9.76
N VAL A 185 4.17 -8.51 -8.56
CA VAL A 185 5.19 -9.05 -7.66
C VAL A 185 4.58 -9.27 -6.28
N PRO A 186 4.14 -10.50 -5.97
CA PRO A 186 3.57 -10.83 -4.67
C PRO A 186 4.54 -10.55 -3.52
N GLU A 187 4.03 -10.01 -2.40
CA GLU A 187 4.83 -9.71 -1.20
C GLU A 187 5.64 -10.91 -0.71
N ARG A 188 5.11 -12.12 -0.91
CA ARG A 188 5.77 -13.35 -0.52
C ARG A 188 7.03 -13.64 -1.33
N VAL A 189 7.03 -13.27 -2.61
CA VAL A 189 8.23 -13.36 -3.46
C VAL A 189 9.27 -12.36 -2.99
N LEU A 190 8.87 -11.13 -2.64
CA LEU A 190 9.78 -10.12 -2.08
C LEU A 190 10.38 -10.60 -0.74
N SER A 191 9.57 -11.18 0.15
CA SER A 191 10.06 -11.71 1.43
C SER A 191 11.05 -12.87 1.25
N LEU A 192 10.82 -13.74 0.26
CA LEU A 192 11.78 -14.80 -0.11
C LEU A 192 13.11 -14.23 -0.57
N LEU A 193 13.10 -13.11 -1.31
CA LEU A 193 14.31 -12.37 -1.73
C LEU A 193 14.94 -11.56 -0.58
N GLY A 194 14.34 -11.56 0.62
CA GLY A 194 14.81 -10.78 1.77
C GLY A 194 14.56 -9.28 1.63
N LYS A 195 13.57 -8.88 0.82
CA LYS A 195 13.20 -7.50 0.54
C LYS A 195 11.83 -7.16 1.12
N THR A 196 11.65 -5.91 1.54
CA THR A 196 10.37 -5.41 2.07
C THR A 196 9.60 -4.61 1.02
N SER A 197 10.30 -4.08 0.01
CA SER A 197 9.73 -3.28 -1.06
C SER A 197 10.31 -3.66 -2.41
N ILE A 198 9.50 -3.54 -3.46
CA ILE A 198 9.96 -3.70 -4.85
C ILE A 198 11.05 -2.68 -5.22
N LEU A 199 11.06 -1.52 -4.56
CA LEU A 199 12.07 -0.47 -4.77
C LEU A 199 13.48 -0.89 -4.32
N GLU A 200 13.59 -1.94 -3.49
CA GLU A 200 14.86 -2.50 -3.02
C GLU A 200 15.39 -3.61 -3.94
N VAL A 201 14.61 -3.98 -4.96
CA VAL A 201 14.96 -5.06 -5.89
C VAL A 201 15.76 -4.49 -7.05
N ASP A 202 16.94 -5.04 -7.27
CA ASP A 202 17.83 -4.72 -8.38
C ASP A 202 18.30 -5.99 -9.09
N LYS A 203 19.04 -5.85 -10.20
CA LYS A 203 19.59 -6.96 -10.98
C LYS A 203 20.62 -7.82 -10.22
N GLN A 204 21.09 -7.37 -9.05
CA GLN A 204 22.02 -8.11 -8.20
C GLN A 204 21.28 -8.83 -7.06
N THR A 205 19.97 -8.65 -6.98
CA THR A 205 19.15 -9.30 -5.93
C THR A 205 18.99 -10.77 -6.24
N PHE A 206 19.61 -11.62 -5.42
CA PHE A 206 19.41 -13.05 -5.43
C PHE A 206 19.62 -13.64 -4.04
N VAL A 207 18.98 -14.78 -3.79
CA VAL A 207 19.14 -15.57 -2.57
C VAL A 207 19.19 -17.05 -2.93
N SER A 208 19.94 -17.85 -2.19
CA SER A 208 19.92 -19.32 -2.27
C SER A 208 19.33 -19.86 -0.99
N ARG A 209 18.27 -20.67 -1.10
CA ARG A 209 17.56 -21.29 0.03
C ARG A 209 17.22 -22.73 -0.26
N HIS A 210 17.16 -23.56 0.79
CA HIS A 210 16.63 -24.91 0.69
C HIS A 210 15.11 -24.86 0.77
N LEU A 211 14.43 -25.20 -0.35
CA LEU A 211 12.98 -25.03 -0.53
C LEU A 211 12.41 -26.28 -1.20
N ALA A 212 11.13 -26.54 -0.96
CA ALA A 212 10.39 -27.44 -1.82
C ALA A 212 9.90 -26.70 -3.06
N ALA A 213 10.23 -27.21 -4.23
CA ALA A 213 9.80 -26.71 -5.54
C ALA A 213 8.56 -27.48 -5.99
N MET A 214 7.59 -26.78 -6.53
CA MET A 214 6.36 -27.32 -7.09
C MET A 214 6.13 -26.74 -8.48
N MET A 215 5.79 -27.59 -9.43
CA MET A 215 5.28 -27.19 -10.72
C MET A 215 3.90 -27.79 -10.92
N LEU A 216 2.97 -26.99 -11.37
CA LEU A 216 1.62 -27.40 -11.71
C LEU A 216 1.37 -27.13 -13.18
N TRP A 217 0.94 -28.15 -13.92
CA TRP A 217 0.44 -28.03 -15.29
C TRP A 217 -1.00 -28.53 -15.38
N PHE A 218 -1.80 -27.85 -16.17
CA PHE A 218 -3.14 -28.30 -16.51
C PHE A 218 -3.33 -28.39 -18.01
N ARG A 219 -4.25 -29.22 -18.42
CA ARG A 219 -4.65 -29.39 -19.82
C ARG A 219 -6.15 -29.52 -19.92
N PHE A 220 -6.73 -28.79 -20.83
CA PHE A 220 -8.11 -29.01 -21.27
C PHE A 220 -8.15 -29.99 -22.45
N PRO A 221 -9.29 -30.65 -22.70
CA PRO A 221 -9.56 -31.30 -23.97
C PRO A 221 -9.46 -30.33 -25.14
N ASP A 222 -9.05 -30.80 -26.30
CA ASP A 222 -8.73 -29.98 -27.47
C ASP A 222 -9.90 -29.04 -27.89
N GLN A 223 -11.13 -29.49 -27.70
CA GLN A 223 -12.35 -28.69 -27.94
C GLN A 223 -12.39 -27.35 -27.19
N VAL A 224 -11.68 -27.19 -26.07
CA VAL A 224 -11.62 -25.94 -25.31
C VAL A 224 -10.68 -24.95 -25.99
N TYR A 225 -9.61 -25.44 -26.61
CA TYR A 225 -8.63 -24.61 -27.32
C TYR A 225 -9.18 -24.08 -28.66
N GLU A 226 -10.22 -24.72 -29.21
CA GLU A 226 -10.89 -24.29 -30.43
C GLU A 226 -11.91 -23.16 -30.19
N LYS A 227 -12.20 -22.84 -28.92
CA LYS A 227 -13.13 -21.77 -28.54
C LYS A 227 -12.59 -20.36 -28.79
N SER A 228 -13.45 -19.35 -28.58
CA SER A 228 -13.01 -17.95 -28.65
C SER A 228 -11.90 -17.66 -27.64
N GLY A 229 -10.98 -16.77 -27.99
CA GLY A 229 -9.85 -16.42 -27.11
C GLY A 229 -10.31 -15.97 -25.73
N ARG A 230 -11.42 -15.25 -25.62
CA ARG A 230 -11.99 -14.81 -24.33
C ARG A 230 -12.40 -16.00 -23.46
N GLU A 231 -13.17 -16.94 -24.00
CA GLU A 231 -13.58 -18.13 -23.26
C GLU A 231 -12.40 -19.00 -22.83
N LEU A 232 -11.34 -19.06 -23.65
CA LEU A 232 -10.11 -19.77 -23.31
C LEU A 232 -9.42 -19.11 -22.11
N PHE A 233 -9.24 -17.78 -22.14
CA PHE A 233 -8.65 -17.04 -21.04
C PHE A 233 -9.49 -17.14 -19.75
N ASP A 234 -10.81 -17.08 -19.84
CA ASP A 234 -11.70 -17.26 -18.69
C ASP A 234 -11.53 -18.65 -18.06
N ASN A 235 -11.44 -19.73 -18.89
CA ASN A 235 -11.15 -21.08 -18.39
C ASN A 235 -9.77 -21.19 -17.76
N ILE A 236 -8.73 -20.60 -18.36
CA ILE A 236 -7.37 -20.59 -17.80
C ILE A 236 -7.36 -19.89 -16.46
N ASN A 237 -7.92 -18.69 -16.37
CA ASN A 237 -7.96 -17.89 -15.15
C ASN A 237 -8.75 -18.59 -14.04
N GLU A 238 -9.86 -19.29 -14.35
CA GLU A 238 -10.62 -20.09 -13.38
C GLU A 238 -9.72 -21.14 -12.68
N ILE A 239 -8.90 -21.84 -13.45
CA ILE A 239 -7.99 -22.86 -12.88
C ILE A 239 -6.86 -22.20 -12.07
N LEU A 240 -6.24 -21.17 -12.62
CA LEU A 240 -5.13 -20.47 -11.95
C LEU A 240 -5.59 -19.83 -10.63
N GLU A 241 -6.74 -19.18 -10.62
CA GLU A 241 -7.29 -18.53 -9.43
C GLU A 241 -7.62 -19.55 -8.32
N ARG A 242 -8.33 -20.64 -8.66
CA ARG A 242 -8.69 -21.68 -7.70
C ARG A 242 -7.46 -22.38 -7.13
N THR A 243 -6.51 -22.74 -7.95
CA THR A 243 -5.34 -23.51 -7.51
C THR A 243 -4.25 -22.65 -6.84
N ALA A 244 -3.93 -21.48 -7.38
CA ALA A 244 -2.90 -20.61 -6.80
C ALA A 244 -3.32 -20.01 -5.45
N SER A 245 -4.63 -19.81 -5.22
CA SER A 245 -5.13 -19.37 -3.92
C SER A 245 -4.83 -20.40 -2.83
N ILE A 246 -4.96 -21.71 -3.11
CA ILE A 246 -4.63 -22.79 -2.18
C ILE A 246 -3.13 -22.81 -1.88
N VAL A 247 -2.29 -22.61 -2.91
CA VAL A 247 -0.83 -22.51 -2.73
C VAL A 247 -0.49 -21.39 -1.76
N THR A 248 -1.05 -20.21 -1.98
CA THR A 248 -0.80 -19.03 -1.14
C THR A 248 -1.29 -19.23 0.29
N GLN A 249 -2.50 -19.77 0.49
CA GLN A 249 -3.07 -20.05 1.81
C GLN A 249 -2.23 -21.06 2.61
N LYS A 250 -1.65 -22.05 1.93
CA LYS A 250 -0.82 -23.08 2.56
C LYS A 250 0.66 -22.71 2.67
N GLY A 251 0.98 -21.47 2.42
CA GLY A 251 2.32 -20.97 2.67
C GLY A 251 3.28 -21.06 1.49
N GLY A 252 2.80 -21.39 0.30
CA GLY A 252 3.59 -21.34 -0.93
C GLY A 252 3.69 -19.93 -1.52
N ALA A 253 4.71 -19.71 -2.33
CA ALA A 253 4.87 -18.51 -3.15
C ALA A 253 4.88 -18.92 -4.62
N VAL A 254 3.87 -18.47 -5.36
CA VAL A 254 3.82 -18.59 -6.83
C VAL A 254 4.62 -17.44 -7.41
N PHE A 255 5.53 -17.69 -8.32
CA PHE A 255 6.41 -16.65 -8.88
C PHE A 255 6.46 -16.64 -10.41
N ASN A 256 5.97 -17.68 -11.08
CA ASN A 256 5.94 -17.74 -12.53
C ASN A 256 4.63 -18.37 -12.99
N PHE A 257 3.81 -17.59 -13.70
CA PHE A 257 2.57 -18.08 -14.31
C PHE A 257 2.80 -18.34 -15.80
N ALA A 258 2.31 -19.47 -16.28
CA ALA A 258 2.24 -19.82 -17.68
C ALA A 258 0.76 -20.03 -18.09
N TYR A 259 0.50 -20.04 -19.39
CA TYR A 259 -0.86 -20.27 -19.91
C TYR A 259 -1.47 -21.64 -19.50
N ASN A 260 -0.64 -22.58 -19.10
CA ASN A 260 -1.04 -23.93 -18.75
C ASN A 260 -0.59 -24.34 -17.34
N GLY A 261 -0.18 -23.41 -16.48
CA GLY A 261 0.25 -23.74 -15.12
C GLY A 261 1.06 -22.64 -14.43
N TYR A 262 1.80 -23.04 -13.41
CA TYR A 262 2.67 -22.14 -12.66
C TYR A 262 3.74 -22.89 -11.86
N ASP A 263 4.77 -22.12 -11.47
CA ASP A 263 5.83 -22.53 -10.57
C ASP A 263 5.65 -21.94 -9.19
N ALA A 264 5.90 -22.72 -8.15
CA ALA A 264 5.80 -22.29 -6.76
C ALA A 264 6.90 -22.87 -5.90
N VAL A 265 7.21 -22.20 -4.78
CA VAL A 265 8.15 -22.69 -3.76
C VAL A 265 7.54 -22.60 -2.38
N PHE A 266 8.04 -23.46 -1.47
CA PHE A 266 7.56 -23.57 -0.09
C PHE A 266 8.74 -23.52 0.88
N GLU A 267 8.73 -22.53 1.77
CA GLU A 267 9.66 -22.47 2.92
C GLU A 267 9.35 -23.55 3.97
N GLY A 268 8.09 -23.97 4.05
CA GLY A 268 7.66 -25.09 4.91
C GLY A 268 8.11 -26.48 4.43
N GLY A 269 8.93 -26.54 3.36
CA GLY A 269 9.51 -27.77 2.82
C GLY A 269 8.48 -28.73 2.23
N SER A 270 8.89 -29.99 2.11
CA SER A 270 8.10 -31.06 1.49
C SER A 270 6.72 -31.26 2.09
N ALA A 271 6.56 -31.16 3.42
CA ALA A 271 5.27 -31.38 4.07
C ALA A 271 4.21 -30.36 3.61
N ALA A 272 4.60 -29.08 3.52
CA ALA A 272 3.72 -28.02 3.02
C ALA A 272 3.40 -28.21 1.53
N ALA A 273 4.41 -28.54 0.72
CA ALA A 273 4.25 -28.76 -0.71
C ALA A 273 3.32 -29.93 -1.01
N VAL A 274 3.49 -31.09 -0.35
CA VAL A 274 2.64 -32.27 -0.52
C VAL A 274 1.20 -32.00 -0.05
N SER A 275 1.03 -31.39 1.13
CA SER A 275 -0.30 -31.00 1.63
C SER A 275 -1.02 -30.07 0.65
N THR A 276 -0.27 -29.18 0.00
CA THR A 276 -0.82 -28.26 -1.00
C THR A 276 -1.19 -29.01 -2.27
N ALA A 277 -0.31 -29.85 -2.79
CA ALA A 277 -0.55 -30.63 -4.00
C ALA A 277 -1.80 -31.53 -3.87
N VAL A 278 -1.97 -32.18 -2.73
CA VAL A 278 -3.17 -32.99 -2.43
C VAL A 278 -4.42 -32.13 -2.38
N ALA A 279 -4.37 -30.95 -1.70
CA ALA A 279 -5.52 -30.05 -1.62
C ALA A 279 -5.90 -29.47 -2.99
N VAL A 280 -4.92 -29.12 -3.81
CA VAL A 280 -5.15 -28.68 -5.20
C VAL A 280 -5.82 -29.77 -6.01
N GLN A 281 -5.36 -31.01 -5.90
CA GLN A 281 -5.97 -32.14 -6.64
C GLN A 281 -7.41 -32.39 -6.20
N GLN A 282 -7.72 -32.27 -4.90
CA GLN A 282 -9.09 -32.35 -4.39
C GLN A 282 -9.98 -31.23 -4.93
N GLU A 283 -9.49 -30.00 -4.94
CA GLU A 283 -10.19 -28.86 -5.54
C GLU A 283 -10.51 -29.09 -7.02
N ILE A 284 -9.56 -29.67 -7.77
CA ILE A 284 -9.79 -30.01 -9.18
C ILE A 284 -10.84 -31.09 -9.37
N LEU A 285 -10.92 -32.06 -8.46
CA LEU A 285 -11.99 -33.06 -8.50
C LEU A 285 -13.37 -32.41 -8.29
N ASP A 286 -13.47 -31.48 -7.34
CA ASP A 286 -14.71 -30.75 -7.07
C ASP A 286 -15.06 -29.81 -8.23
N LEU A 287 -14.09 -29.05 -8.75
CA LEU A 287 -14.27 -28.22 -9.93
C LEU A 287 -14.75 -29.03 -11.15
N ASN A 288 -14.18 -30.21 -11.38
CA ASN A 288 -14.60 -31.06 -12.50
C ASN A 288 -16.05 -31.54 -12.35
N ARG A 289 -16.52 -31.80 -11.13
CA ARG A 289 -17.95 -32.09 -10.88
C ARG A 289 -18.84 -30.89 -11.20
N GLU A 290 -18.41 -29.66 -10.81
CA GLU A 290 -19.11 -28.42 -11.14
C GLU A 290 -19.14 -28.20 -12.67
N ARG A 291 -18.01 -28.42 -13.34
CA ARG A 291 -17.89 -28.29 -14.80
C ARG A 291 -18.77 -29.29 -15.54
N GLU A 292 -18.78 -30.55 -15.10
CA GLU A 292 -19.63 -31.60 -15.68
C GLU A 292 -21.12 -31.27 -15.50
N ALA A 293 -21.54 -30.82 -14.33
CA ALA A 293 -22.90 -30.37 -14.05
C ALA A 293 -23.33 -29.19 -14.94
N ALA A 294 -22.37 -28.33 -15.34
CA ALA A 294 -22.56 -27.20 -16.25
C ALA A 294 -22.37 -27.58 -17.74
N GLY A 295 -22.18 -28.86 -18.07
CA GLY A 295 -21.91 -29.30 -19.46
C GLY A 295 -20.57 -28.82 -20.01
N ARG A 296 -19.63 -28.44 -19.15
CA ARG A 296 -18.27 -28.03 -19.53
C ARG A 296 -17.32 -29.23 -19.45
N PRO A 297 -16.33 -29.34 -20.34
CA PRO A 297 -15.37 -30.42 -20.31
C PRO A 297 -14.46 -30.34 -19.07
N PRO A 298 -14.04 -31.50 -18.50
CA PRO A 298 -13.16 -31.53 -17.33
C PRO A 298 -11.75 -31.01 -17.67
N VAL A 299 -11.03 -30.60 -16.64
CA VAL A 299 -9.60 -30.24 -16.71
C VAL A 299 -8.76 -31.33 -16.07
N THR A 300 -7.61 -31.63 -16.66
CA THR A 300 -6.60 -32.51 -16.06
C THR A 300 -5.49 -31.65 -15.47
N VAL A 301 -5.15 -31.87 -14.20
CA VAL A 301 -4.05 -31.21 -13.52
C VAL A 301 -2.97 -32.23 -13.16
N ARG A 302 -1.71 -31.84 -13.35
CA ARG A 302 -0.53 -32.61 -12.99
C ARG A 302 0.34 -31.74 -12.10
N ILE A 303 0.95 -32.35 -11.10
CA ILE A 303 1.80 -31.67 -10.14
C ILE A 303 3.09 -32.46 -9.97
N ALA A 304 4.21 -31.75 -9.99
CA ALA A 304 5.51 -32.35 -9.70
C ALA A 304 6.18 -31.60 -8.55
N LEU A 305 6.85 -32.36 -7.68
CA LEU A 305 7.47 -31.85 -6.46
C LEU A 305 8.91 -32.36 -6.34
N ASP A 306 9.82 -31.45 -5.94
CA ASP A 306 11.17 -31.77 -5.50
C ASP A 306 11.58 -30.86 -4.35
N GLU A 307 12.59 -31.26 -3.57
CA GLU A 307 13.14 -30.45 -2.50
C GLU A 307 14.66 -30.35 -2.64
N GLY A 308 15.16 -29.12 -2.65
CA GLY A 308 16.58 -28.87 -2.82
C GLY A 308 16.94 -27.39 -2.70
N ASN A 309 18.17 -27.08 -3.08
CA ASN A 309 18.64 -25.69 -3.10
C ASN A 309 18.08 -24.97 -4.32
N VAL A 310 17.30 -23.94 -4.07
CA VAL A 310 16.70 -23.05 -5.05
C VAL A 310 17.36 -21.68 -4.96
N MET A 311 17.89 -21.20 -6.06
CA MET A 311 18.35 -19.81 -6.19
C MET A 311 17.19 -19.00 -6.78
N LEU A 312 16.71 -18.05 -6.00
CA LEU A 312 15.70 -17.08 -6.42
C LEU A 312 16.38 -15.75 -6.68
N GLY A 313 16.01 -15.08 -7.75
CA GLY A 313 16.58 -13.80 -8.11
C GLY A 313 15.73 -13.08 -9.13
N VAL A 314 16.26 -12.01 -9.70
CA VAL A 314 15.63 -11.27 -10.78
C VAL A 314 16.51 -11.28 -12.01
N VAL A 315 15.88 -11.35 -13.16
CA VAL A 315 16.54 -11.26 -14.47
C VAL A 315 15.83 -10.20 -15.30
N GLY A 316 16.53 -9.59 -16.22
CA GLY A 316 15.94 -8.62 -17.12
C GLY A 316 16.91 -7.51 -17.56
N ASP A 317 16.37 -6.50 -18.19
CA ASP A 317 17.11 -5.31 -18.65
C ASP A 317 16.84 -4.09 -17.75
N GLU A 318 17.10 -2.88 -18.26
CA GLU A 318 16.88 -1.64 -17.49
C GLU A 318 15.38 -1.26 -17.40
N ASN A 319 14.57 -1.77 -18.31
CA ASN A 319 13.15 -1.41 -18.43
C ASN A 319 12.22 -2.49 -17.88
N GLN A 320 12.67 -3.74 -17.85
CA GLN A 320 11.88 -4.88 -17.42
C GLN A 320 12.72 -5.87 -16.62
N ILE A 321 12.27 -6.15 -15.39
CA ILE A 321 12.85 -7.18 -14.53
C ILE A 321 11.74 -8.17 -14.14
N GLU A 322 12.09 -9.46 -14.11
CA GLU A 322 11.19 -10.53 -13.75
C GLU A 322 11.82 -11.41 -12.65
N PRO A 323 11.03 -11.80 -11.64
CA PRO A 323 11.49 -12.78 -10.68
C PRO A 323 11.68 -14.13 -11.38
N THR A 324 12.77 -14.80 -11.05
CA THR A 324 13.09 -16.11 -11.63
C THR A 324 13.68 -17.03 -10.60
N SER A 325 13.67 -18.33 -10.91
CA SER A 325 14.36 -19.33 -10.13
C SER A 325 15.34 -20.11 -10.99
N ILE A 326 16.49 -20.38 -10.43
CA ILE A 326 17.50 -21.24 -11.04
C ILE A 326 17.84 -22.34 -10.06
N SER A 327 17.52 -23.59 -10.40
CA SER A 327 17.88 -24.73 -9.57
C SER A 327 17.77 -26.05 -10.37
N SER A 328 18.53 -27.05 -9.92
CA SER A 328 18.34 -28.43 -10.38
C SER A 328 16.95 -28.97 -10.02
N SER A 329 16.37 -28.53 -8.91
CA SER A 329 15.02 -28.93 -8.50
C SER A 329 13.95 -28.53 -9.52
N PHE A 330 14.04 -27.34 -10.14
CA PHE A 330 13.10 -26.96 -11.20
C PHE A 330 13.30 -27.75 -12.50
N SER A 331 14.53 -28.12 -12.84
CA SER A 331 14.77 -29.07 -13.93
C SER A 331 14.13 -30.43 -13.64
N VAL A 332 14.30 -30.92 -12.40
CA VAL A 332 13.69 -32.18 -11.97
C VAL A 332 12.17 -32.14 -12.01
N VAL A 333 11.53 -31.10 -11.44
CA VAL A 333 10.06 -31.02 -11.45
C VAL A 333 9.50 -30.85 -12.85
N LYS A 334 10.21 -30.14 -13.74
CA LYS A 334 9.84 -30.03 -15.16
C LYS A 334 9.88 -31.41 -15.84
N HIS A 335 10.90 -32.18 -15.58
CA HIS A 335 11.00 -33.56 -16.11
C HIS A 335 9.90 -34.46 -15.55
N LEU A 336 9.66 -34.40 -14.22
CA LEU A 336 8.61 -35.19 -13.56
C LEU A 336 7.20 -34.86 -14.06
N ILE A 337 6.91 -33.60 -14.36
CA ILE A 337 5.57 -33.20 -14.81
C ILE A 337 5.25 -33.76 -16.21
N GLU A 338 6.26 -33.90 -17.07
CA GLU A 338 6.15 -34.57 -18.35
C GLU A 338 5.89 -36.07 -18.15
N LEU A 339 6.59 -36.69 -17.17
CA LEU A 339 6.38 -38.09 -16.83
C LEU A 339 4.99 -38.36 -16.24
N CYS A 340 4.36 -37.43 -15.53
CA CYS A 340 3.00 -37.58 -15.02
C CYS A 340 2.05 -38.06 -16.10
N GLY A 341 2.14 -37.48 -17.31
CA GLY A 341 1.29 -37.87 -18.43
C GLY A 341 1.47 -39.29 -18.90
N ARG A 342 2.71 -39.74 -18.97
CA ARG A 342 3.07 -41.07 -19.42
C ARG A 342 2.67 -42.15 -18.39
N LEU A 343 2.89 -41.83 -17.11
CA LEU A 343 2.60 -42.72 -16.00
C LEU A 343 1.13 -42.70 -15.57
N GLY A 344 0.34 -41.76 -16.08
CA GLY A 344 -1.05 -41.55 -15.64
C GLY A 344 -1.14 -41.21 -14.15
N ALA A 345 -0.15 -40.48 -13.64
CA ALA A 345 -0.08 -40.03 -12.27
C ALA A 345 -0.46 -38.53 -12.22
N ASN A 346 -1.19 -38.14 -11.17
CA ASN A 346 -1.57 -36.75 -10.96
C ASN A 346 -0.51 -35.98 -10.18
N ILE A 347 0.19 -36.63 -9.23
CA ILE A 347 1.24 -36.04 -8.42
C ILE A 347 2.46 -36.96 -8.45
N LEU A 348 3.58 -36.45 -8.97
CA LEU A 348 4.88 -37.12 -8.90
C LEU A 348 5.85 -36.34 -8.03
N CYS A 349 6.71 -36.99 -7.32
CA CYS A 349 7.72 -36.38 -6.49
C CYS A 349 9.00 -37.23 -6.41
N THR A 350 10.06 -36.59 -5.92
CA THR A 350 11.33 -37.25 -5.64
C THR A 350 11.34 -37.95 -4.27
N GLU A 351 12.36 -38.80 -4.04
CA GLU A 351 12.60 -39.43 -2.74
C GLU A 351 12.83 -38.40 -1.62
N ALA A 352 13.44 -37.23 -1.92
CA ALA A 352 13.62 -36.15 -0.95
C ALA A 352 12.29 -35.70 -0.37
N VAL A 353 11.31 -35.47 -1.24
CA VAL A 353 9.95 -35.06 -0.86
C VAL A 353 9.25 -36.10 0.01
N ILE A 354 9.29 -37.38 -0.37
CA ILE A 354 8.67 -38.46 0.40
C ILE A 354 9.28 -38.59 1.81
N ASN A 355 10.59 -38.40 1.91
CA ASN A 355 11.28 -38.46 3.21
C ASN A 355 10.90 -37.28 4.12
N GLY A 356 10.64 -36.12 3.54
CA GLY A 356 10.21 -34.89 4.25
C GLY A 356 8.70 -34.84 4.55
N ALA A 357 7.87 -35.56 3.84
CA ALA A 357 6.40 -35.57 3.97
C ALA A 357 5.84 -36.96 4.26
N LYS A 358 5.81 -37.29 5.53
CA LYS A 358 5.28 -38.61 5.97
C LYS A 358 3.76 -38.59 6.12
N GLY A 359 3.13 -39.79 5.93
CA GLY A 359 1.70 -39.97 6.21
C GLY A 359 0.78 -39.83 5.00
N TYR A 360 1.32 -39.65 3.81
CA TYR A 360 0.55 -39.66 2.57
C TYR A 360 0.67 -40.96 1.82
N GLY A 361 -0.44 -41.41 1.21
CA GLY A 361 -0.45 -42.59 0.35
C GLY A 361 0.45 -42.37 -0.86
N SER A 362 1.49 -43.19 -0.96
CA SER A 362 2.50 -43.09 -2.04
C SER A 362 3.00 -44.43 -2.48
N ARG A 363 3.51 -44.53 -3.70
CA ARG A 363 4.16 -45.72 -4.22
C ARG A 363 5.38 -45.38 -5.07
N TYR A 364 6.36 -46.28 -5.05
CA TYR A 364 7.57 -46.14 -5.84
C TYR A 364 7.30 -46.38 -7.32
N MET A 365 7.65 -45.41 -8.15
CA MET A 365 7.41 -45.42 -9.60
C MET A 365 8.65 -45.79 -10.43
N GLY A 366 9.84 -45.85 -9.84
CA GLY A 366 11.05 -46.15 -10.58
C GLY A 366 12.08 -45.02 -10.55
N LYS A 367 12.96 -45.01 -11.54
CA LYS A 367 14.01 -43.98 -11.67
C LYS A 367 13.90 -43.26 -12.99
N CYS A 368 14.01 -41.95 -12.97
CA CYS A 368 14.25 -41.09 -14.13
C CYS A 368 15.69 -40.55 -14.11
N MET A 369 16.18 -40.11 -15.25
CA MET A 369 17.53 -39.57 -15.38
C MET A 369 17.44 -38.04 -15.64
N GLU A 370 18.03 -37.27 -14.76
CA GLU A 370 18.12 -35.81 -14.96
C GLU A 370 19.54 -35.36 -14.64
N GLY A 371 20.15 -34.56 -15.54
CA GLY A 371 21.52 -34.10 -15.38
C GLY A 371 22.56 -35.21 -15.18
N GLY A 372 22.32 -36.40 -15.70
CA GLY A 372 23.21 -37.60 -15.54
C GLY A 372 23.04 -38.33 -14.19
N GLN A 373 22.10 -37.88 -13.34
CA GLN A 373 21.79 -38.54 -12.06
C GLN A 373 20.50 -39.35 -12.14
N ALA A 374 20.48 -40.50 -11.48
CA ALA A 374 19.30 -41.34 -11.36
C ALA A 374 18.45 -40.86 -10.16
N ILE A 375 17.28 -40.35 -10.42
CA ILE A 375 16.36 -39.83 -9.41
C ILE A 375 15.27 -40.81 -9.16
N ARG A 376 15.09 -41.23 -7.89
CA ARG A 376 13.99 -42.09 -7.48
C ARG A 376 12.70 -41.29 -7.45
N THR A 377 11.70 -41.75 -8.16
CA THR A 377 10.42 -41.10 -8.37
C THR A 377 9.31 -41.84 -7.68
N TYR A 378 8.43 -41.12 -7.03
CA TYR A 378 7.27 -41.64 -6.31
C TYR A 378 6.00 -40.94 -6.80
N GLU A 379 4.90 -41.67 -6.83
CA GLU A 379 3.57 -41.13 -7.00
C GLU A 379 2.95 -40.91 -5.63
N ILE A 380 2.30 -39.74 -5.44
CA ILE A 380 1.41 -39.46 -4.30
C ILE A 380 -0.01 -39.57 -4.81
N PHE A 381 -0.78 -40.54 -4.32
CA PHE A 381 -2.14 -40.80 -4.80
C PHE A 381 -3.23 -40.40 -3.79
N GLU A 382 -2.87 -39.69 -2.71
CA GLU A 382 -3.83 -39.23 -1.70
C GLU A 382 -4.88 -38.29 -2.26
N GLY A 383 -4.55 -37.53 -3.32
CA GLY A 383 -5.46 -36.64 -4.04
C GLY A 383 -6.31 -37.30 -5.12
N ASP A 384 -6.16 -38.60 -5.35
CA ASP A 384 -6.93 -39.31 -6.37
C ASP A 384 -8.39 -39.55 -5.93
N PRO A 385 -9.32 -39.83 -6.87
CA PRO A 385 -10.66 -40.28 -6.55
C PRO A 385 -10.64 -41.47 -5.61
N TYR A 386 -11.59 -41.52 -4.67
CA TYR A 386 -11.61 -42.45 -3.57
C TYR A 386 -11.42 -43.94 -4.02
N ASP A 387 -12.12 -44.36 -5.07
CA ASP A 387 -12.07 -45.72 -5.55
C ASP A 387 -10.68 -46.08 -6.10
N ILE A 388 -10.05 -45.16 -6.85
CA ILE A 388 -8.71 -45.33 -7.41
C ILE A 388 -7.68 -45.38 -6.28
N ARG A 389 -7.78 -44.41 -5.33
CA ARG A 389 -6.89 -44.32 -4.17
C ARG A 389 -6.90 -45.62 -3.36
N LYS A 390 -8.09 -46.13 -3.02
CA LYS A 390 -8.24 -47.32 -2.21
C LYS A 390 -7.62 -48.56 -2.87
N VAL A 391 -7.75 -48.67 -4.19
CA VAL A 391 -7.10 -49.78 -4.93
C VAL A 391 -5.57 -49.59 -4.92
N LYS A 392 -5.06 -48.37 -5.12
CA LYS A 392 -3.61 -48.11 -5.05
C LYS A 392 -3.03 -48.37 -3.66
N GLU A 393 -3.77 -48.07 -2.58
CA GLU A 393 -3.39 -48.42 -1.19
C GLU A 393 -3.22 -49.95 -1.02
N THR A 394 -4.18 -50.71 -1.48
CA THR A 394 -4.16 -52.17 -1.31
C THR A 394 -3.17 -52.88 -2.21
N THR A 395 -2.83 -52.30 -3.34
CA THR A 395 -1.96 -52.91 -4.36
C THR A 395 -0.53 -52.31 -4.40
N GLY A 396 -0.22 -51.31 -3.57
CA GLY A 396 1.04 -50.57 -3.59
C GLY A 396 2.28 -51.47 -3.45
N ASP A 397 2.25 -52.41 -2.52
CA ASP A 397 3.35 -53.38 -2.34
C ASP A 397 3.53 -54.28 -3.54
N THR A 398 2.44 -54.75 -4.14
CA THR A 398 2.47 -55.61 -5.36
C THR A 398 3.00 -54.80 -6.55
N PHE A 399 2.60 -53.53 -6.66
CA PHE A 399 3.11 -52.62 -7.69
C PHE A 399 4.63 -52.44 -7.54
N SER A 400 5.10 -52.14 -6.32
CA SER A 400 6.52 -51.98 -6.03
C SER A 400 7.33 -53.24 -6.36
N GLN A 401 6.80 -54.42 -6.03
CA GLN A 401 7.42 -55.73 -6.42
C GLN A 401 7.54 -55.86 -7.93
N GLY A 402 6.52 -55.42 -8.70
CA GLY A 402 6.56 -55.38 -10.15
C GLY A 402 7.66 -54.50 -10.69
N VAL A 403 7.80 -53.28 -10.12
CA VAL A 403 8.86 -52.33 -10.47
C VAL A 403 10.24 -52.92 -10.15
N TYR A 404 10.41 -53.52 -8.96
CA TYR A 404 11.69 -54.13 -8.60
C TYR A 404 12.03 -55.33 -9.49
N ALA A 405 11.04 -56.17 -9.85
CA ALA A 405 11.26 -57.28 -10.81
C ALA A 405 11.74 -56.77 -12.17
N LEU A 406 11.13 -55.66 -12.65
CA LEU A 406 11.53 -55.04 -13.91
C LEU A 406 12.99 -54.52 -13.85
N TYR A 407 13.38 -53.82 -12.77
CA TYR A 407 14.76 -53.35 -12.58
C TYR A 407 15.74 -54.49 -12.35
N GLY A 408 15.27 -55.66 -11.80
CA GLY A 408 16.00 -56.92 -11.70
C GLY A 408 16.10 -57.68 -13.00
N ARG A 409 15.54 -57.16 -14.10
CA ARG A 409 15.49 -57.77 -15.45
C ARG A 409 14.65 -59.04 -15.50
N ASP A 410 13.79 -59.31 -14.51
CA ASP A 410 12.79 -60.38 -14.54
C ASP A 410 11.52 -59.85 -15.22
N PHE A 411 11.61 -59.62 -16.54
CA PHE A 411 10.55 -58.99 -17.31
C PHE A 411 9.26 -59.79 -17.36
N SER A 412 9.38 -61.13 -17.44
CA SER A 412 8.22 -62.00 -17.45
C SER A 412 7.44 -61.95 -16.13
N ARG A 413 8.15 -61.95 -14.99
CA ARG A 413 7.54 -61.76 -13.67
C ARG A 413 6.89 -60.40 -13.52
N ALA A 414 7.61 -59.34 -13.91
CA ALA A 414 7.10 -57.96 -13.91
C ALA A 414 5.80 -57.84 -14.72
N LYS A 415 5.79 -58.36 -15.94
CA LYS A 415 4.62 -58.41 -16.82
C LYS A 415 3.44 -59.15 -16.18
N GLY A 416 3.68 -60.32 -15.58
CA GLY A 416 2.64 -61.06 -14.89
C GLY A 416 2.04 -60.30 -13.69
N ILE A 417 2.87 -59.55 -12.96
CA ILE A 417 2.40 -58.70 -11.85
C ILE A 417 1.54 -57.55 -12.39
N PHE A 418 2.03 -56.77 -13.35
CA PHE A 418 1.31 -55.63 -13.88
C PHE A 418 0.05 -56.01 -14.65
N LEU A 419 0.05 -57.15 -15.31
CA LEU A 419 -1.18 -57.68 -15.94
C LEU A 419 -2.30 -57.91 -14.92
N ARG A 420 -1.98 -58.50 -13.74
CA ARG A 420 -2.97 -58.67 -12.66
C ARG A 420 -3.44 -57.32 -12.10
N LEU A 421 -2.53 -56.32 -11.92
CA LEU A 421 -2.88 -55.02 -11.43
C LEU A 421 -3.80 -54.25 -12.39
N VAL A 422 -3.51 -54.31 -13.69
CA VAL A 422 -4.36 -53.71 -14.74
C VAL A 422 -5.72 -54.39 -14.81
N HIS A 423 -5.76 -55.72 -14.65
CA HIS A 423 -7.01 -56.43 -14.64
C HIS A 423 -7.88 -56.09 -13.41
N HIS A 424 -7.24 -55.83 -12.27
CA HIS A 424 -7.91 -55.41 -11.05
C HIS A 424 -8.39 -53.94 -11.11
N ASN A 425 -7.61 -53.05 -11.75
CA ASN A 425 -7.93 -51.67 -11.93
C ASN A 425 -7.44 -51.12 -13.29
N THR A 426 -8.34 -51.10 -14.25
CA THR A 426 -8.06 -50.57 -15.60
C THR A 426 -7.76 -49.08 -15.61
N GLY A 427 -8.12 -48.34 -14.56
CA GLY A 427 -7.85 -46.90 -14.38
C GLY A 427 -6.42 -46.61 -13.91
N ASP A 428 -5.65 -47.59 -13.45
CA ASP A 428 -4.29 -47.42 -13.00
C ASP A 428 -3.32 -47.21 -14.20
N GLY A 429 -3.04 -45.92 -14.52
CA GLY A 429 -2.15 -45.53 -15.63
C GLY A 429 -0.72 -46.07 -15.43
N GLY A 430 -0.20 -46.06 -14.20
CA GLY A 430 1.13 -46.55 -13.88
C GLY A 430 1.26 -48.05 -14.13
N ALA A 431 0.26 -48.85 -13.71
CA ALA A 431 0.26 -50.30 -13.96
C ALA A 431 0.19 -50.61 -15.48
N ARG A 432 -0.61 -49.83 -16.24
CA ARG A 432 -0.67 -49.98 -17.72
C ARG A 432 0.67 -49.62 -18.39
N TYR A 433 1.30 -48.54 -17.97
CA TYR A 433 2.60 -48.14 -18.47
C TYR A 433 3.65 -49.25 -18.25
N TYR A 434 3.71 -49.78 -17.03
CA TYR A 434 4.67 -50.82 -16.70
C TYR A 434 4.36 -52.16 -17.36
N LEU A 435 3.11 -52.50 -17.57
CA LEU A 435 2.74 -53.66 -18.35
C LEU A 435 3.28 -53.59 -19.78
N TYR A 436 3.10 -52.43 -20.42
CA TYR A 436 3.61 -52.16 -21.76
C TYR A 436 5.14 -52.16 -21.81
N LEU A 437 5.78 -51.53 -20.82
CA LEU A 437 7.23 -51.49 -20.72
C LEU A 437 7.83 -52.85 -20.50
N ALA A 438 7.25 -53.68 -19.64
CA ALA A 438 7.70 -55.06 -19.38
C ALA A 438 7.57 -55.92 -20.64
N ASP A 439 6.46 -55.81 -21.38
CA ASP A 439 6.27 -56.54 -22.65
C ASP A 439 7.30 -56.09 -23.73
N ARG A 440 7.63 -54.83 -23.80
CA ARG A 440 8.65 -54.29 -24.69
C ARG A 440 10.05 -54.78 -24.34
N LEU A 441 10.41 -54.69 -23.05
CA LEU A 441 11.73 -55.11 -22.56
C LEU A 441 11.92 -56.66 -22.58
N GLU A 442 10.86 -57.44 -22.47
CA GLU A 442 10.90 -58.87 -22.67
C GLU A 442 11.32 -59.23 -24.10
N LYS A 443 10.93 -58.41 -25.09
CA LYS A 443 11.29 -58.56 -26.50
C LYS A 443 12.66 -57.93 -26.85
N ARG A 444 13.10 -56.94 -26.05
CA ARG A 444 14.34 -56.21 -26.25
C ARG A 444 15.09 -56.01 -24.92
N PRO A 445 15.66 -57.07 -24.38
CA PRO A 445 16.23 -57.05 -23.02
C PRO A 445 17.49 -56.14 -22.90
N GLU A 446 18.11 -55.74 -24.01
CA GLU A 446 19.26 -54.84 -24.03
C GLU A 446 18.91 -53.36 -23.77
N GLU A 447 17.65 -52.99 -23.92
CA GLU A 447 17.22 -51.59 -23.68
C GLU A 447 17.43 -51.18 -22.22
N ALA A 448 17.73 -49.90 -22.02
CA ALA A 448 17.88 -49.32 -20.70
C ALA A 448 16.54 -49.26 -19.96
N ILE A 449 16.57 -49.53 -18.65
CA ILE A 449 15.38 -49.48 -17.78
C ILE A 449 15.38 -48.08 -17.13
N SER A 450 14.62 -47.17 -17.70
CA SER A 450 14.37 -45.84 -17.15
C SER A 450 12.95 -45.43 -17.47
N LEU A 451 12.39 -44.53 -16.65
CA LEU A 451 11.11 -43.92 -16.93
C LEU A 451 11.15 -43.05 -18.22
N ASP A 452 12.35 -42.71 -18.64
CA ASP A 452 12.62 -41.92 -19.87
C ASP A 452 12.65 -42.78 -21.13
N ALA A 453 12.81 -44.10 -20.99
CA ALA A 453 12.98 -45.06 -22.09
C ALA A 453 11.74 -45.25 -22.97
N GLY A 454 10.91 -44.24 -23.12
CA GLY A 454 9.73 -44.23 -23.98
C GLY A 454 9.56 -42.89 -24.72
N ALA A 455 10.57 -42.00 -24.65
CA ALA A 455 10.50 -40.66 -25.19
C ALA A 455 10.54 -40.56 -26.74
N ASP A 456 10.95 -41.66 -27.41
CA ASP A 456 11.02 -41.69 -28.86
C ASP A 456 9.74 -42.32 -29.42
N ARG A 457 8.66 -41.54 -29.56
CA ARG A 457 7.59 -41.63 -30.58
C ARG A 457 6.23 -41.18 -30.03
N GLU A 458 5.97 -39.88 -30.16
CA GLU A 458 4.69 -39.45 -30.74
C GLU A 458 4.92 -38.16 -31.50
#